data_b9d801ba4308861eb38646e09032e9fc
#
_entry.id   b9d801ba4308861eb38646e09032e9fc
#
_cell.length_a   1.000
_cell.length_b   1.000
_cell.length_c   1.000
_cell.angle_alpha   90.00
_cell.angle_beta   90.00
_cell.angle_gamma   90.00
#
_symmetry.space_group_name_H-M   'P 1'
#
loop_
_entity.id
_entity.type
_entity.pdbx_description
1 polymer ?
#
loop_
_entity_poly.entity_id
_entity_poly.type
_entity_poly.pdbx_seq_one_letter_code
_entity_poly.pdbx_strand_id
1 'polypeptide(L)'
;MIVWSIANQKGGVGKTTTTVTLAGLISERKKRVLLVDTDPHASLSTYLNFDSEQLPASLFDLFQLQTVNKETVKPLIVKTQFENMDLIPAHMSLATLDRVMGNRGGMGLVLKKALDALADEYDYVLIDCPPILGVMMVNALAASHRVLIPVQTEFLAMKGLERMMRTLQIMQKSRSSNFNLTIIPTMYDKRTRASLETLQELKIRYSDQVWASAVPIDTKFRDASLKHMPASFYAKNCRGVFAYKTLLTYLERLEQDEQA
;
A
#
# COMPACT_ATOMS: atom_id res chain seq x y z
N MET A 1 -4.38 8.27 -13.74
CA MET A 1 -4.46 7.57 -12.43
C MET A 1 -3.10 7.00 -12.06
N ILE A 2 -2.62 7.28 -10.86
CA ILE A 2 -1.35 6.76 -10.32
C ILE A 2 -1.67 5.62 -9.36
N VAL A 3 -0.97 4.47 -9.47
CA VAL A 3 -1.20 3.29 -8.63
C VAL A 3 0.06 2.97 -7.83
N TRP A 4 -0.03 3.04 -6.51
CA TRP A 4 1.04 2.64 -5.58
C TRP A 4 0.63 1.43 -4.76
N SER A 5 1.46 0.38 -4.71
CA SER A 5 1.29 -0.69 -3.73
C SER A 5 2.23 -0.50 -2.54
N ILE A 6 1.71 -0.71 -1.35
CA ILE A 6 2.45 -0.62 -0.11
C ILE A 6 2.71 -2.05 0.37
N ALA A 7 3.94 -2.55 0.13
CA ALA A 7 4.26 -3.96 0.27
C ALA A 7 5.54 -4.20 1.10
N ASN A 8 5.52 -5.18 1.96
CA ASN A 8 6.69 -5.79 2.61
C ASN A 8 6.29 -7.13 3.20
N GLN A 9 7.19 -8.13 3.11
CA GLN A 9 6.98 -9.47 3.66
C GLN A 9 7.17 -9.56 5.19
N LYS A 10 7.44 -8.44 5.86
CA LYS A 10 7.45 -8.35 7.32
C LYS A 10 6.16 -7.69 7.81
N GLY A 11 5.50 -8.30 8.81
CA GLY A 11 4.39 -7.70 9.52
C GLY A 11 4.84 -6.54 10.42
N GLY A 12 3.94 -5.60 10.71
CA GLY A 12 4.17 -4.54 11.69
C GLY A 12 5.11 -3.40 11.24
N VAL A 13 5.52 -3.34 9.96
CA VAL A 13 6.43 -2.28 9.45
C VAL A 13 5.74 -0.97 9.10
N GLY A 14 4.42 -0.88 9.26
CA GLY A 14 3.64 0.32 8.99
C GLY A 14 3.03 0.40 7.59
N LYS A 15 2.76 -0.73 6.92
CA LYS A 15 2.08 -0.75 5.61
C LYS A 15 0.76 -0.02 5.65
N THR A 16 -0.20 -0.50 6.43
CA THR A 16 -1.54 0.09 6.57
C THR A 16 -1.48 1.55 7.04
N THR A 17 -0.60 1.87 8.00
CA THR A 17 -0.38 3.25 8.46
C THR A 17 0.08 4.15 7.32
N THR A 18 1.02 3.69 6.49
CA THR A 18 1.52 4.41 5.31
C THR A 18 0.38 4.63 4.31
N THR A 19 -0.36 3.56 3.99
CA THR A 19 -1.50 3.59 3.06
C THR A 19 -2.53 4.63 3.48
N VAL A 20 -3.03 4.54 4.72
CA VAL A 20 -4.08 5.44 5.23
C VAL A 20 -3.58 6.88 5.36
N THR A 21 -2.34 7.09 5.82
CA THR A 21 -1.81 8.45 6.01
C THR A 21 -1.57 9.14 4.67
N LEU A 22 -1.01 8.45 3.68
CA LEU A 22 -0.86 9.00 2.33
C LEU A 22 -2.22 9.28 1.68
N ALA A 23 -3.18 8.36 1.80
CA ALA A 23 -4.53 8.56 1.27
C ALA A 23 -5.19 9.81 1.88
N GLY A 24 -5.09 9.99 3.19
CA GLY A 24 -5.61 11.19 3.85
C GLY A 24 -4.96 12.48 3.35
N LEU A 25 -3.63 12.48 3.16
CA LEU A 25 -2.93 13.66 2.62
C LEU A 25 -3.29 13.97 1.17
N ILE A 26 -3.50 12.94 0.35
CA ILE A 26 -3.90 13.10 -1.06
C ILE A 26 -5.34 13.61 -1.14
N SER A 27 -6.27 13.07 -0.35
CA SER A 27 -7.67 13.51 -0.31
C SER A 27 -7.82 14.95 0.22
N GLU A 28 -6.99 15.39 1.18
CA GLU A 28 -6.92 16.80 1.61
C GLU A 28 -6.58 17.76 0.46
N ARG A 29 -5.87 17.29 -0.55
CA ARG A 29 -5.57 18.04 -1.78
C ARG A 29 -6.68 17.95 -2.85
N LYS A 30 -7.87 17.48 -2.45
CA LYS A 30 -9.04 17.29 -3.33
C LYS A 30 -8.79 16.34 -4.51
N LYS A 31 -7.86 15.39 -4.36
CA LYS A 31 -7.61 14.31 -5.30
C LYS A 31 -8.44 13.09 -4.91
N ARG A 32 -9.05 12.44 -5.89
CA ARG A 32 -9.87 11.23 -5.69
C ARG A 32 -8.94 10.04 -5.47
N VAL A 33 -9.09 9.38 -4.32
CA VAL A 33 -8.26 8.24 -3.91
C VAL A 33 -9.12 7.01 -3.74
N LEU A 34 -8.71 5.91 -4.37
CA LEU A 34 -9.21 4.58 -4.09
C LEU A 34 -8.21 3.82 -3.23
N LEU A 35 -8.66 3.34 -2.11
CA LEU A 35 -7.94 2.40 -1.27
C LEU A 35 -8.33 0.97 -1.66
N VAL A 36 -7.38 0.05 -1.70
CA VAL A 36 -7.64 -1.37 -1.95
C VAL A 36 -6.98 -2.18 -0.85
N ASP A 37 -7.80 -2.87 -0.06
CA ASP A 37 -7.32 -3.78 0.99
C ASP A 37 -7.17 -5.18 0.40
N THR A 38 -5.92 -5.66 0.30
CA THR A 38 -5.62 -6.98 -0.25
C THR A 38 -5.20 -8.00 0.82
N ASP A 39 -5.19 -7.58 2.11
CA ASP A 39 -4.85 -8.47 3.23
C ASP A 39 -6.13 -9.19 3.72
N PRO A 40 -6.16 -10.54 3.76
CA PRO A 40 -7.30 -11.29 4.31
C PRO A 40 -7.67 -10.91 5.74
N HIS A 41 -6.73 -10.36 6.51
CA HIS A 41 -7.01 -9.86 7.87
C HIS A 41 -7.78 -8.54 7.90
N ALA A 42 -8.05 -7.93 6.75
CA ALA A 42 -8.85 -6.71 6.58
C ALA A 42 -8.38 -5.53 7.47
N SER A 43 -7.06 -5.40 7.66
CA SER A 43 -6.50 -4.39 8.56
C SER A 43 -6.80 -2.96 8.11
N LEU A 44 -6.76 -2.67 6.82
CA LEU A 44 -7.11 -1.37 6.26
C LEU A 44 -8.61 -1.11 6.37
N SER A 45 -9.44 -2.11 6.06
CA SER A 45 -10.91 -2.04 6.17
C SER A 45 -11.33 -1.74 7.61
N THR A 46 -10.78 -2.50 8.58
CA THR A 46 -11.01 -2.28 10.02
C THR A 46 -10.50 -0.91 10.48
N TYR A 47 -9.34 -0.48 9.99
CA TYR A 47 -8.82 0.87 10.29
C TYR A 47 -9.83 1.97 9.93
N LEU A 48 -10.55 1.82 8.83
CA LEU A 48 -11.54 2.77 8.34
C LEU A 48 -12.97 2.50 8.87
N ASN A 49 -13.10 1.67 9.91
CA ASN A 49 -14.37 1.34 10.58
C ASN A 49 -15.33 0.51 9.73
N PHE A 50 -14.81 -0.32 8.82
CA PHE A 50 -15.63 -1.29 8.08
C PHE A 50 -15.48 -2.68 8.69
N ASP A 51 -16.60 -3.32 9.00
CA ASP A 51 -16.66 -4.73 9.34
C ASP A 51 -16.74 -5.53 8.03
N SER A 52 -15.62 -6.11 7.63
CA SER A 52 -15.49 -6.82 6.35
C SER A 52 -16.43 -8.03 6.22
N GLU A 53 -16.86 -8.62 7.35
CA GLU A 53 -17.77 -9.77 7.35
C GLU A 53 -19.23 -9.37 7.13
N GLN A 54 -19.57 -8.08 7.29
CA GLN A 54 -20.92 -7.56 7.13
C GLN A 54 -21.15 -6.80 5.81
N LEU A 55 -20.09 -6.59 5.04
CA LEU A 55 -20.20 -5.87 3.78
C LEU A 55 -20.81 -6.77 2.68
N PRO A 56 -21.68 -6.20 1.81
CA PRO A 56 -22.35 -6.96 0.75
C PRO A 56 -21.41 -7.41 -0.36
N ALA A 57 -20.25 -6.77 -0.49
CA ALA A 57 -19.23 -7.09 -1.49
C ALA A 57 -17.84 -6.67 -1.02
N SER A 58 -16.81 -7.32 -1.56
CA SER A 58 -15.41 -7.15 -1.17
C SER A 58 -14.48 -7.39 -2.36
N LEU A 59 -13.19 -7.24 -2.14
CA LEU A 59 -12.17 -7.59 -3.13
C LEU A 59 -12.23 -9.07 -3.55
N PHE A 60 -12.71 -9.97 -2.67
CA PHE A 60 -12.88 -11.39 -3.01
C PHE A 60 -13.83 -11.58 -4.18
N ASP A 61 -14.92 -10.80 -4.24
CA ASP A 61 -15.94 -10.88 -5.29
C ASP A 61 -15.38 -10.49 -6.66
N LEU A 62 -14.38 -9.61 -6.71
CA LEU A 62 -13.66 -9.28 -7.96
C LEU A 62 -13.12 -10.53 -8.65
N PHE A 63 -12.63 -11.50 -7.88
CA PHE A 63 -12.05 -12.75 -8.39
C PHE A 63 -13.12 -13.79 -8.81
N GLN A 64 -14.39 -13.52 -8.51
CA GLN A 64 -15.52 -14.32 -8.92
C GLN A 64 -16.22 -13.77 -10.19
N LEU A 65 -15.88 -12.55 -10.61
CA LEU A 65 -16.50 -11.93 -11.79
C LEU A 65 -16.12 -12.69 -13.06
N GLN A 66 -17.11 -12.93 -13.92
CA GLN A 66 -16.88 -13.48 -15.26
C GLN A 66 -16.28 -12.42 -16.20
N THR A 67 -16.71 -11.17 -16.05
CA THR A 67 -16.24 -10.03 -16.83
C THR A 67 -15.83 -8.91 -15.90
N VAL A 68 -14.63 -8.38 -16.09
CA VAL A 68 -14.09 -7.25 -15.31
C VAL A 68 -14.18 -6.00 -16.17
N ASN A 69 -15.12 -5.13 -15.83
CA ASN A 69 -15.34 -3.82 -16.44
C ASN A 69 -15.84 -2.81 -15.39
N LYS A 70 -16.07 -1.57 -15.78
CA LYS A 70 -16.47 -0.49 -14.85
C LYS A 70 -17.79 -0.79 -14.12
N GLU A 71 -18.76 -1.34 -14.81
CA GLU A 71 -20.09 -1.64 -14.27
C GLU A 71 -20.04 -2.76 -13.22
N THR A 72 -19.16 -3.76 -13.43
CA THR A 72 -19.02 -4.91 -12.52
C THR A 72 -18.10 -4.61 -11.34
N VAL A 73 -17.14 -3.66 -11.47
CA VAL A 73 -16.19 -3.31 -10.41
C VAL A 73 -16.75 -2.23 -9.46
N LYS A 74 -17.51 -1.26 -9.96
CA LYS A 74 -18.10 -0.19 -9.13
C LYS A 74 -18.89 -0.68 -7.90
N PRO A 75 -19.71 -1.74 -7.99
CA PRO A 75 -20.45 -2.26 -6.83
C PRO A 75 -19.56 -2.79 -5.69
N LEU A 76 -18.28 -3.06 -5.95
CA LEU A 76 -17.33 -3.52 -4.92
C LEU A 76 -16.76 -2.37 -4.08
N ILE A 77 -17.01 -1.11 -4.49
CA ILE A 77 -16.45 0.08 -3.87
C ILE A 77 -17.41 0.61 -2.82
N VAL A 78 -16.91 0.80 -1.60
CA VAL A 78 -17.64 1.45 -0.52
C VAL A 78 -17.14 2.88 -0.32
N LYS A 79 -18.07 3.79 -0.02
CA LYS A 79 -17.74 5.17 0.34
C LYS A 79 -17.27 5.22 1.78
N THR A 80 -16.12 5.86 2.02
CA THR A 80 -15.67 6.13 3.39
C THR A 80 -16.35 7.39 3.94
N GLN A 81 -16.17 7.65 5.23
CA GLN A 81 -16.62 8.91 5.84
C GLN A 81 -15.77 10.13 5.43
N PHE A 82 -14.70 9.92 4.67
CA PHE A 82 -13.78 10.97 4.24
C PHE A 82 -14.04 11.34 2.79
N GLU A 83 -14.16 12.64 2.54
CA GLU A 83 -14.35 13.15 1.18
C GLU A 83 -13.18 12.75 0.27
N ASN A 84 -13.49 12.41 -0.98
CA ASN A 84 -12.52 11.99 -2.01
C ASN A 84 -11.72 10.71 -1.66
N MET A 85 -12.22 9.87 -0.75
CA MET A 85 -11.56 8.62 -0.36
C MET A 85 -12.57 7.48 -0.34
N ASP A 86 -12.39 6.51 -1.23
CA ASP A 86 -13.20 5.31 -1.34
C ASP A 86 -12.36 4.06 -1.04
N LEU A 87 -13.03 2.92 -0.79
CA LEU A 87 -12.36 1.67 -0.42
C LEU A 87 -12.96 0.49 -1.21
N ILE A 88 -12.11 -0.39 -1.73
CA ILE A 88 -12.46 -1.79 -2.00
C ILE A 88 -12.01 -2.59 -0.77
N PRO A 89 -12.93 -3.09 0.06
CA PRO A 89 -12.59 -3.77 1.31
C PRO A 89 -12.10 -5.20 1.06
N ALA A 90 -11.26 -5.70 1.96
CA ALA A 90 -10.88 -7.09 2.00
C ALA A 90 -12.02 -7.96 2.60
N HIS A 91 -11.87 -9.28 2.46
CA HIS A 91 -12.65 -10.30 3.15
C HIS A 91 -11.74 -11.48 3.47
N MET A 92 -12.01 -12.21 4.58
CA MET A 92 -11.17 -13.34 4.98
C MET A 92 -11.09 -14.45 3.92
N SER A 93 -12.09 -14.56 3.04
CA SER A 93 -12.08 -15.50 1.91
C SER A 93 -10.93 -15.28 0.93
N LEU A 94 -10.29 -14.10 0.90
CA LEU A 94 -9.08 -13.85 0.12
C LEU A 94 -7.96 -14.88 0.43
N ALA A 95 -7.89 -15.39 1.68
CA ALA A 95 -6.94 -16.42 2.07
C ALA A 95 -7.12 -17.75 1.31
N THR A 96 -8.30 -17.99 0.74
CA THR A 96 -8.58 -19.21 -0.02
C THR A 96 -8.10 -19.14 -1.48
N LEU A 97 -7.87 -17.92 -2.00
CA LEU A 97 -7.55 -17.72 -3.42
C LEU A 97 -6.24 -18.39 -3.85
N ASP A 98 -5.23 -18.39 -2.99
CA ASP A 98 -3.96 -19.07 -3.29
C ASP A 98 -4.15 -20.57 -3.55
N ARG A 99 -5.03 -21.22 -2.78
CA ARG A 99 -5.33 -22.64 -2.91
C ARG A 99 -6.24 -22.96 -4.11
N VAL A 100 -7.26 -22.10 -4.33
CA VAL A 100 -8.28 -22.37 -5.37
C VAL A 100 -7.81 -21.91 -6.74
N MET A 101 -7.02 -20.88 -6.83
CA MET A 101 -6.72 -20.16 -8.07
C MET A 101 -5.25 -20.18 -8.47
N GLY A 102 -4.35 -20.67 -7.61
CA GLY A 102 -2.89 -20.65 -7.84
C GLY A 102 -2.42 -21.31 -9.14
N ASN A 103 -3.23 -22.22 -9.71
CA ASN A 103 -2.94 -22.92 -10.97
C ASN A 103 -3.71 -22.38 -12.19
N ARG A 104 -4.55 -21.34 -12.04
CA ARG A 104 -5.28 -20.76 -13.18
C ARG A 104 -4.47 -19.62 -13.81
N GLY A 105 -4.19 -19.73 -15.12
CA GLY A 105 -3.52 -18.69 -15.88
C GLY A 105 -4.30 -17.35 -15.84
N GLY A 106 -3.60 -16.22 -15.79
CA GLY A 106 -4.20 -14.88 -15.85
C GLY A 106 -4.67 -14.30 -14.51
N MET A 107 -4.67 -15.08 -13.41
CA MET A 107 -5.15 -14.64 -12.11
C MET A 107 -4.29 -13.54 -11.46
N GLY A 108 -3.03 -13.39 -11.88
CA GLY A 108 -2.14 -12.33 -11.38
C GLY A 108 -2.45 -10.91 -11.91
N LEU A 109 -3.38 -10.76 -12.87
CA LEU A 109 -3.68 -9.49 -13.53
C LEU A 109 -5.13 -9.02 -13.31
N VAL A 110 -5.89 -9.69 -12.46
CA VAL A 110 -7.32 -9.39 -12.23
C VAL A 110 -7.47 -7.98 -11.64
N LEU A 111 -6.70 -7.66 -10.61
CA LEU A 111 -6.74 -6.33 -10.00
C LEU A 111 -6.30 -5.25 -10.99
N LYS A 112 -5.26 -5.50 -11.79
CA LYS A 112 -4.83 -4.54 -12.82
C LYS A 112 -5.97 -4.21 -13.79
N LYS A 113 -6.67 -5.22 -14.32
CA LYS A 113 -7.83 -5.02 -15.22
C LYS A 113 -8.93 -4.22 -14.58
N ALA A 114 -9.22 -4.47 -13.28
CA ALA A 114 -10.23 -3.74 -12.53
C ALA A 114 -9.85 -2.25 -12.39
N LEU A 115 -8.59 -1.98 -12.06
CA LEU A 115 -8.11 -0.61 -11.90
C LEU A 115 -8.03 0.13 -13.25
N ASP A 116 -7.62 -0.53 -14.32
CA ASP A 116 -7.63 0.03 -15.67
C ASP A 116 -9.06 0.46 -16.08
N ALA A 117 -10.09 -0.32 -15.70
CA ALA A 117 -11.50 0.02 -15.94
C ALA A 117 -12.02 1.23 -15.13
N LEU A 118 -11.30 1.63 -14.07
CA LEU A 118 -11.62 2.78 -13.22
C LEU A 118 -10.69 3.98 -13.45
N ALA A 119 -9.88 3.97 -14.49
CA ALA A 119 -8.78 4.94 -14.69
C ALA A 119 -9.24 6.41 -14.75
N ASP A 120 -10.48 6.67 -15.14
CA ASP A 120 -11.11 8.01 -15.21
C ASP A 120 -11.82 8.43 -13.90
N GLU A 121 -12.01 7.49 -12.95
CA GLU A 121 -12.73 7.74 -11.70
C GLU A 121 -11.82 8.24 -10.57
N TYR A 122 -10.55 7.88 -10.58
CA TYR A 122 -9.60 8.18 -9.49
C TYR A 122 -8.31 8.82 -10.01
N ASP A 123 -7.74 9.68 -9.19
CA ASP A 123 -6.42 10.26 -9.45
C ASP A 123 -5.32 9.35 -8.91
N TYR A 124 -5.58 8.71 -7.76
CA TYR A 124 -4.66 7.79 -7.08
C TYR A 124 -5.35 6.50 -6.66
N VAL A 125 -4.60 5.40 -6.68
CA VAL A 125 -4.97 4.13 -6.03
C VAL A 125 -3.84 3.71 -5.09
N LEU A 126 -4.17 3.42 -3.84
CA LEU A 126 -3.22 2.89 -2.86
C LEU A 126 -3.63 1.48 -2.46
N ILE A 127 -2.74 0.51 -2.69
CA ILE A 127 -3.01 -0.92 -2.43
C ILE A 127 -2.25 -1.34 -1.18
N ASP A 128 -2.96 -1.67 -0.10
CA ASP A 128 -2.36 -2.25 1.12
C ASP A 128 -2.16 -3.75 0.95
N CYS A 129 -0.91 -4.21 0.99
CA CYS A 129 -0.55 -5.59 0.67
C CYS A 129 -0.42 -6.47 1.92
N PRO A 130 -0.79 -7.77 1.84
CA PRO A 130 -0.53 -8.73 2.89
C PRO A 130 0.99 -8.95 3.07
N PRO A 131 1.44 -9.46 4.23
CA PRO A 131 2.85 -9.77 4.46
C PRO A 131 3.32 -11.07 3.76
N ILE A 132 2.40 -11.82 3.16
CA ILE A 132 2.66 -13.13 2.54
C ILE A 132 2.70 -12.98 1.03
N LEU A 133 3.69 -13.62 0.40
CA LEU A 133 3.75 -13.72 -1.06
C LEU A 133 2.71 -14.74 -1.54
N GLY A 134 1.63 -14.26 -2.11
CA GLY A 134 0.54 -15.04 -2.67
C GLY A 134 -0.12 -14.31 -3.83
N VAL A 135 -1.25 -14.83 -4.32
CA VAL A 135 -2.02 -14.26 -5.44
C VAL A 135 -2.33 -12.77 -5.21
N MET A 136 -2.66 -12.36 -3.99
CA MET A 136 -2.98 -10.97 -3.67
C MET A 136 -1.77 -10.04 -3.84
N MET A 137 -0.61 -10.42 -3.29
CA MET A 137 0.60 -9.61 -3.48
C MET A 137 1.01 -9.54 -4.95
N VAL A 138 0.92 -10.64 -5.69
CA VAL A 138 1.20 -10.66 -7.14
C VAL A 138 0.27 -9.71 -7.89
N ASN A 139 -1.03 -9.71 -7.61
CA ASN A 139 -2.00 -8.80 -8.22
C ASN A 139 -1.69 -7.33 -7.89
N ALA A 140 -1.38 -7.02 -6.63
CA ALA A 140 -1.04 -5.66 -6.21
C ALA A 140 0.21 -5.15 -6.94
N LEU A 141 1.29 -5.96 -6.97
CA LEU A 141 2.53 -5.59 -7.64
C LEU A 141 2.37 -5.48 -9.16
N ALA A 142 1.56 -6.34 -9.78
CA ALA A 142 1.29 -6.29 -11.22
C ALA A 142 0.48 -5.05 -11.64
N ALA A 143 -0.38 -4.55 -10.75
CA ALA A 143 -1.20 -3.37 -10.99
C ALA A 143 -0.46 -2.04 -10.72
N SER A 144 0.68 -2.08 -10.04
CA SER A 144 1.36 -0.88 -9.54
C SER A 144 2.26 -0.21 -10.56
N HIS A 145 2.26 1.13 -10.58
CA HIS A 145 3.28 1.95 -11.20
C HIS A 145 4.53 2.02 -10.31
N ARG A 146 4.35 2.13 -8.99
CA ARG A 146 5.43 2.16 -8.00
C ARG A 146 5.11 1.28 -6.80
N VAL A 147 6.15 0.63 -6.24
CA VAL A 147 6.06 -0.16 -5.01
C VAL A 147 6.71 0.62 -3.87
N LEU A 148 5.94 0.99 -2.87
CA LEU A 148 6.39 1.60 -1.63
C LEU A 148 6.70 0.50 -0.62
N ILE A 149 7.90 0.49 -0.07
CA ILE A 149 8.37 -0.57 0.83
C ILE A 149 8.71 0.03 2.19
N PRO A 150 7.72 0.12 3.11
CA PRO A 150 8.00 0.53 4.49
C PRO A 150 8.93 -0.47 5.17
N VAL A 151 10.01 0.02 5.78
CA VAL A 151 11.01 -0.81 6.47
C VAL A 151 11.29 -0.19 7.83
N GLN A 152 10.98 -0.93 8.89
CA GLN A 152 11.32 -0.51 10.24
C GLN A 152 12.84 -0.39 10.40
N THR A 153 13.31 0.68 11.05
CA THR A 153 14.73 0.91 11.25
C THR A 153 15.28 0.05 12.40
N GLU A 154 15.28 -1.27 12.20
CA GLU A 154 15.83 -2.28 13.10
C GLU A 154 16.49 -3.43 12.32
N PHE A 155 17.42 -4.13 12.94
CA PHE A 155 18.26 -5.16 12.31
C PHE A 155 17.44 -6.26 11.58
N LEU A 156 16.41 -6.80 12.23
CA LEU A 156 15.60 -7.89 11.64
C LEU A 156 14.75 -7.43 10.44
N ALA A 157 14.50 -6.14 10.31
CA ALA A 157 13.73 -5.61 9.19
C ALA A 157 14.52 -5.69 7.87
N MET A 158 15.85 -5.63 7.92
CA MET A 158 16.71 -5.81 6.74
C MET A 158 16.51 -7.19 6.10
N LYS A 159 16.30 -8.25 6.88
CA LYS A 159 16.00 -9.60 6.36
C LYS A 159 14.65 -9.66 5.64
N GLY A 160 13.65 -8.94 6.16
CA GLY A 160 12.35 -8.79 5.49
C GLY A 160 12.46 -8.07 4.14
N LEU A 161 13.25 -6.99 4.11
CA LEU A 161 13.54 -6.24 2.88
C LEU A 161 14.29 -7.11 1.85
N GLU A 162 15.33 -7.83 2.25
CA GLU A 162 16.07 -8.74 1.36
C GLU A 162 15.14 -9.77 0.69
N ARG A 163 14.17 -10.34 1.45
CA ARG A 163 13.17 -11.27 0.89
C ARG A 163 12.27 -10.56 -0.12
N MET A 164 11.80 -9.38 0.21
CA MET A 164 10.96 -8.57 -0.68
C MET A 164 11.68 -8.24 -1.98
N MET A 165 12.95 -7.82 -1.92
CA MET A 165 13.76 -7.51 -3.09
C MET A 165 13.98 -8.72 -3.99
N ARG A 166 14.22 -9.92 -3.40
CA ARG A 166 14.31 -11.18 -4.17
C ARG A 166 12.98 -11.51 -4.87
N THR A 167 11.85 -11.32 -4.20
CA THR A 167 10.54 -11.52 -4.81
C THR A 167 10.34 -10.61 -6.00
N LEU A 168 10.64 -9.32 -5.86
CA LEU A 168 10.55 -8.34 -6.94
C LEU A 168 11.47 -8.71 -8.12
N GLN A 169 12.70 -9.16 -7.85
CA GLN A 169 13.63 -9.64 -8.88
C GLN A 169 13.09 -10.87 -9.66
N ILE A 170 12.43 -11.79 -8.95
CA ILE A 170 11.81 -12.96 -9.61
C ILE A 170 10.65 -12.50 -10.50
N MET A 171 9.76 -11.64 -9.99
CA MET A 171 8.62 -11.12 -10.75
C MET A 171 9.06 -10.23 -11.92
N GLN A 172 10.19 -9.53 -11.79
CA GLN A 172 10.78 -8.70 -12.84
C GLN A 172 11.04 -9.47 -14.12
N LYS A 173 11.40 -10.77 -14.04
CA LYS A 173 11.67 -11.62 -15.20
C LYS A 173 10.46 -11.84 -16.13
N SER A 174 9.26 -11.65 -15.61
CA SER A 174 7.99 -11.77 -16.35
C SER A 174 7.39 -10.42 -16.78
N ARG A 175 8.09 -9.31 -16.51
CA ARG A 175 7.65 -7.96 -16.87
C ARG A 175 8.53 -7.36 -17.96
N SER A 176 7.93 -6.54 -18.81
CA SER A 176 8.65 -5.77 -19.86
C SER A 176 9.33 -4.52 -19.32
N SER A 177 8.88 -3.98 -18.16
CA SER A 177 9.43 -2.77 -17.52
C SER A 177 9.90 -3.06 -16.11
N ASN A 178 10.89 -2.32 -15.63
CA ASN A 178 11.37 -2.41 -14.26
C ASN A 178 10.31 -1.95 -13.25
N PHE A 179 10.37 -2.49 -12.03
CA PHE A 179 9.61 -1.94 -10.91
C PHE A 179 10.22 -0.62 -10.47
N ASN A 180 9.41 0.42 -10.39
CA ASN A 180 9.76 1.64 -9.68
C ASN A 180 9.59 1.38 -8.18
N LEU A 181 10.67 1.49 -7.41
CA LEU A 181 10.71 1.14 -6.00
C LEU A 181 11.03 2.37 -5.15
N THR A 182 10.38 2.47 -3.99
CA THR A 182 10.77 3.44 -2.97
C THR A 182 10.75 2.77 -1.59
N ILE A 183 11.92 2.61 -1.00
CA ILE A 183 12.10 2.11 0.37
C ILE A 183 11.87 3.27 1.32
N ILE A 184 10.97 3.08 2.28
CA ILE A 184 10.56 4.10 3.25
C ILE A 184 11.02 3.64 4.63
N PRO A 185 12.09 4.23 5.20
CA PRO A 185 12.48 3.95 6.58
C PRO A 185 11.38 4.40 7.54
N THR A 186 10.87 3.49 8.37
CA THR A 186 9.78 3.74 9.33
C THR A 186 10.22 3.48 10.76
N MET A 187 9.41 3.95 11.71
CA MET A 187 9.64 3.76 13.16
C MET A 187 11.04 4.21 13.60
N TYR A 188 11.54 5.26 12.94
CA TYR A 188 12.87 5.79 13.20
C TYR A 188 12.95 6.47 14.57
N ASP A 189 13.93 6.04 15.37
CA ASP A 189 14.24 6.67 16.63
C ASP A 189 15.74 7.07 16.67
N LYS A 190 16.01 8.37 16.52
CA LYS A 190 17.36 8.93 16.51
C LYS A 190 18.14 8.71 17.81
N ARG A 191 17.49 8.29 18.89
CA ARG A 191 18.11 8.03 20.20
C ARG A 191 18.72 6.62 20.28
N THR A 192 18.35 5.73 19.37
CA THR A 192 18.81 4.35 19.39
C THR A 192 19.88 4.11 18.32
N ARG A 193 20.97 3.45 18.74
CA ARG A 193 22.05 3.07 17.83
C ARG A 193 21.59 2.16 16.71
N ALA A 194 20.74 1.18 17.04
CA ALA A 194 20.18 0.24 16.07
C ALA A 194 19.44 0.96 14.92
N SER A 195 18.65 2.01 15.24
CA SER A 195 17.91 2.76 14.23
C SER A 195 18.83 3.58 13.32
N LEU A 196 19.87 4.18 13.90
CA LEU A 196 20.87 4.93 13.14
C LEU A 196 21.67 4.03 12.20
N GLU A 197 22.18 2.91 12.70
CA GLU A 197 22.97 1.95 11.92
C GLU A 197 22.13 1.33 10.79
N THR A 198 20.89 0.92 11.08
CA THR A 198 20.00 0.37 10.06
C THR A 198 19.68 1.39 8.97
N LEU A 199 19.40 2.65 9.33
CA LEU A 199 19.15 3.70 8.33
C LEU A 199 20.37 3.92 7.44
N GLN A 200 21.57 3.91 8.02
CA GLN A 200 22.82 4.05 7.26
C GLN A 200 23.02 2.84 6.32
N GLU A 201 22.79 1.62 6.81
CA GLU A 201 22.91 0.40 6.02
C GLU A 201 21.91 0.39 4.84
N LEU A 202 20.65 0.81 5.05
CA LEU A 202 19.66 0.98 3.99
C LEU A 202 20.18 1.91 2.89
N LYS A 203 20.71 3.07 3.26
CA LYS A 203 21.25 4.06 2.32
C LYS A 203 22.49 3.56 1.56
N ILE A 204 23.34 2.76 2.19
CA ILE A 204 24.51 2.18 1.52
C ILE A 204 24.10 1.08 0.54
N ARG A 205 23.17 0.18 0.93
CA ARG A 205 22.81 -0.99 0.12
C ARG A 205 21.83 -0.69 -1.01
N TYR A 206 20.95 0.29 -0.83
CA TYR A 206 19.84 0.56 -1.75
C TYR A 206 19.78 2.02 -2.25
N SER A 207 20.80 2.79 -2.02
CA SER A 207 21.03 4.20 -2.35
C SER A 207 19.86 4.95 -3.01
N ASP A 208 19.69 4.83 -4.32
CA ASP A 208 18.72 5.58 -5.12
C ASP A 208 17.26 5.15 -4.88
N GLN A 209 17.06 3.97 -4.25
CA GLN A 209 15.73 3.45 -3.94
C GLN A 209 15.26 3.87 -2.54
N VAL A 210 16.12 4.42 -1.69
CA VAL A 210 15.77 4.81 -0.32
C VAL A 210 15.40 6.28 -0.27
N TRP A 211 14.19 6.55 0.21
CA TRP A 211 13.83 7.92 0.57
C TRP A 211 14.81 8.48 1.60
N ALA A 212 15.39 9.64 1.31
CA ALA A 212 16.51 10.22 2.07
C ALA A 212 16.16 10.55 3.55
N SER A 213 14.86 10.69 3.87
CA SER A 213 14.36 10.93 5.21
C SER A 213 13.83 9.64 5.86
N ALA A 214 13.10 9.75 6.98
CA ALA A 214 12.48 8.62 7.67
C ALA A 214 11.20 9.05 8.39
N VAL A 215 10.26 8.11 8.53
CA VAL A 215 9.05 8.30 9.36
C VAL A 215 9.43 7.99 10.82
N PRO A 216 9.33 8.97 11.74
CA PRO A 216 9.69 8.76 13.14
C PRO A 216 8.65 7.89 13.87
N ILE A 217 9.04 7.32 15.00
CA ILE A 217 8.08 6.79 15.96
C ILE A 217 7.17 7.93 16.42
N ASP A 218 5.85 7.75 16.26
CA ASP A 218 4.84 8.70 16.71
C ASP A 218 3.60 7.94 17.20
N THR A 219 3.23 8.16 18.47
CA THR A 219 2.07 7.50 19.09
C THR A 219 0.76 7.97 18.48
N LYS A 220 0.74 9.12 17.81
CA LYS A 220 -0.44 9.66 17.14
C LYS A 220 -0.99 8.77 16.04
N PHE A 221 -0.18 7.91 15.44
CA PHE A 221 -0.68 6.90 14.51
C PHE A 221 -1.57 5.85 15.17
N ARG A 222 -1.25 5.44 16.41
CA ARG A 222 -2.09 4.52 17.19
C ARG A 222 -3.38 5.19 17.64
N ASP A 223 -3.28 6.43 18.14
CA ASP A 223 -4.44 7.22 18.53
C ASP A 223 -5.40 7.40 17.35
N ALA A 224 -4.87 7.73 16.16
CA ALA A 224 -5.64 7.89 14.93
C ALA A 224 -6.35 6.58 14.50
N SER A 225 -5.65 5.45 14.58
CA SER A 225 -6.25 4.15 14.24
C SER A 225 -7.40 3.76 15.18
N LEU A 226 -7.28 4.05 16.49
CA LEU A 226 -8.37 3.87 17.46
C LEU A 226 -9.58 4.76 17.18
N LYS A 227 -9.39 5.85 16.46
CA LYS A 227 -10.45 6.79 16.05
C LYS A 227 -10.92 6.52 14.62
N HIS A 228 -10.45 5.45 13.98
CA HIS A 228 -10.80 5.11 12.61
C HIS A 228 -10.59 6.27 11.62
N MET A 229 -9.50 7.01 11.80
CA MET A 229 -9.26 8.27 11.10
C MET A 229 -7.81 8.34 10.58
N PRO A 230 -7.56 8.79 9.35
CA PRO A 230 -6.20 9.08 8.90
C PRO A 230 -5.48 10.02 9.86
N ALA A 231 -4.20 9.74 10.15
CA ALA A 231 -3.42 10.57 11.05
C ALA A 231 -3.31 12.04 10.57
N SER A 232 -3.36 12.25 9.25
CA SER A 232 -3.39 13.59 8.64
C SER A 232 -4.61 14.40 9.05
N PHE A 233 -5.75 13.76 9.31
CA PHE A 233 -6.95 14.43 9.85
C PHE A 233 -6.94 14.52 11.38
N TYR A 234 -6.47 13.46 12.05
CA TYR A 234 -6.49 13.38 13.51
C TYR A 234 -5.46 14.29 14.17
N ALA A 235 -4.23 14.34 13.66
CA ALA A 235 -3.09 15.04 14.27
C ALA A 235 -2.22 15.73 13.22
N LYS A 236 -2.80 16.68 12.48
CA LYS A 236 -2.19 17.36 11.31
C LYS A 236 -0.77 17.87 11.49
N ASN A 237 -0.41 18.24 12.72
CA ASN A 237 0.86 18.88 13.08
C ASN A 237 1.84 17.93 13.79
N CYS A 238 1.53 16.62 13.89
CA CYS A 238 2.47 15.69 14.49
C CYS A 238 3.67 15.41 13.56
N ARG A 239 4.78 14.99 14.16
CA ARG A 239 6.03 14.74 13.42
C ARG A 239 5.89 13.65 12.36
N GLY A 240 5.10 12.62 12.67
CA GLY A 240 4.82 11.53 11.75
C GLY A 240 4.09 12.01 10.49
N VAL A 241 3.05 12.84 10.64
CA VAL A 241 2.31 13.41 9.50
C VAL A 241 3.18 14.36 8.69
N PHE A 242 4.04 15.16 9.34
CA PHE A 242 4.99 16.01 8.62
C PHE A 242 5.95 15.17 7.75
N ALA A 243 6.46 14.05 8.28
CA ALA A 243 7.31 13.15 7.51
C ALA A 243 6.57 12.57 6.28
N TYR A 244 5.31 12.17 6.43
CA TYR A 244 4.49 11.69 5.29
C TYR A 244 4.15 12.80 4.29
N LYS A 245 3.97 14.05 4.71
CA LYS A 245 3.83 15.20 3.77
C LYS A 245 5.08 15.35 2.90
N THR A 246 6.26 15.25 3.52
CA THR A 246 7.54 15.32 2.80
C THR A 246 7.72 14.11 1.86
N LEU A 247 7.33 12.92 2.32
CA LEU A 247 7.35 11.71 1.49
C LEU A 247 6.42 11.86 0.27
N LEU A 248 5.20 12.33 0.47
CA LEU A 248 4.24 12.52 -0.62
C LEU A 248 4.79 13.48 -1.68
N THR A 249 5.37 14.62 -1.28
CA THR A 249 6.00 15.57 -2.21
C THR A 249 7.15 14.93 -2.98
N TYR A 250 7.96 14.10 -2.31
CA TYR A 250 9.05 13.36 -2.96
C TYR A 250 8.51 12.37 -3.99
N LEU A 251 7.48 11.59 -3.65
CA LEU A 251 6.86 10.61 -4.56
C LEU A 251 6.24 11.29 -5.78
N GLU A 252 5.50 12.38 -5.58
CA GLU A 252 4.90 13.15 -6.68
C GLU A 252 5.94 13.68 -7.67
N ARG A 253 7.10 14.12 -7.16
CA ARG A 253 8.21 14.53 -8.02
C ARG A 253 8.76 13.38 -8.85
N LEU A 254 8.96 12.20 -8.24
CA LEU A 254 9.42 11.02 -8.98
C LEU A 254 8.46 10.62 -10.10
N GLU A 255 7.13 10.69 -9.86
CA GLU A 255 6.13 10.38 -10.89
C GLU A 255 6.15 11.41 -12.05
N GLN A 256 6.46 12.68 -11.78
CA GLN A 256 6.61 13.70 -12.81
C GLN A 256 7.87 13.48 -13.65
N ASP A 257 9.01 13.16 -13.00
CA ASP A 257 10.28 12.91 -13.66
C ASP A 257 10.22 11.66 -14.58
N GLU A 258 9.37 10.67 -14.27
CA GLU A 258 9.18 9.45 -15.05
C GLU A 258 8.21 9.62 -16.23
N GLN A 259 7.38 10.66 -16.22
CA GLN A 259 6.43 10.98 -17.30
C GLN A 259 7.01 11.97 -18.32
N ALA A 260 8.12 12.62 -17.99
CA ALA A 260 8.81 13.60 -18.84
C ALA A 260 9.83 12.92 -19.78
#